data_c8df28fd74ae3c21d5e151607c8c0f43
#
_entry.id   c8df28fd74ae3c21d5e151607c8c0f43
#
_cell.length_a   1.000
_cell.length_b   1.000
_cell.length_c   1.000
_cell.angle_alpha   90.00
_cell.angle_beta   90.00
_cell.angle_gamma   90.00
#
_symmetry.space_group_name_H-M   'P 1'
#
loop_
_entity.id
_entity.type
_entity.pdbx_description
1 polymer ?
#
loop_
_entity_poly.entity_id
_entity_poly.type
_entity_poly.pdbx_seq_one_letter_code
_entity_poly.pdbx_strand_id
1 'polypeptide(L)'
;MSHRAILLDIEGTTTSIRFVYDTLFPFARHHVGTFLEGAWGDAAVQSDVDALREQAGQDLADGVTDAPQIPADGSPEVGRAATLANVLWQMNSDRKTTGLKGLQGKIWRHGYTSGELLGHIYDDVEPALLAWRDARTPVSIYSSGSVAAQKLLFRHSERGDLTPLLASYFD
;
A
#
# COMPACT_ATOMS: atom_id res chain seq x y z
N MET A 1 17.90 4.97 -33.93
CA MET A 1 17.99 3.94 -32.85
C MET A 1 16.59 3.72 -32.33
N SER A 2 16.10 2.49 -32.39
CA SER A 2 14.79 2.15 -31.80
C SER A 2 14.94 2.13 -30.28
N HIS A 3 14.36 3.09 -29.57
CA HIS A 3 14.30 3.07 -28.10
C HIS A 3 13.26 2.01 -27.71
N ARG A 4 13.73 0.91 -27.12
CA ARG A 4 12.85 -0.10 -26.54
C ARG A 4 12.84 0.13 -25.04
N ALA A 5 11.64 0.12 -24.46
CA ALA A 5 11.39 0.11 -23.03
C ALA A 5 10.38 -0.97 -22.71
N ILE A 6 10.41 -1.48 -21.50
CA ILE A 6 9.47 -2.48 -21.00
C ILE A 6 8.66 -1.82 -19.88
N LEU A 7 7.37 -2.04 -19.91
CA LEU A 7 6.43 -1.66 -18.87
C LEU A 7 5.78 -2.94 -18.33
N LEU A 8 5.92 -3.19 -17.04
CA LEU A 8 5.38 -4.35 -16.36
C LEU A 8 4.31 -3.94 -15.36
N ASP A 9 3.28 -4.73 -15.26
CA ASP A 9 2.32 -4.72 -14.15
C ASP A 9 2.88 -5.49 -12.95
N ILE A 10 2.23 -5.38 -11.80
CA ILE A 10 2.61 -6.08 -10.57
C ILE A 10 1.79 -7.34 -10.41
N GLU A 11 0.48 -7.21 -10.22
CA GLU A 11 -0.42 -8.29 -9.84
C GLU A 11 -0.62 -9.31 -10.98
N GLY A 12 -0.14 -10.54 -10.79
CA GLY A 12 -0.20 -11.60 -11.79
C GLY A 12 0.87 -11.51 -12.89
N THR A 13 1.74 -10.49 -12.85
CA THR A 13 2.85 -10.29 -13.79
C THR A 13 4.21 -10.45 -13.13
N THR A 14 4.52 -9.66 -12.11
CA THR A 14 5.78 -9.75 -11.37
C THR A 14 5.63 -10.43 -10.02
N THR A 15 4.44 -10.40 -9.44
CA THR A 15 4.09 -11.11 -8.20
C THR A 15 2.74 -11.79 -8.33
N SER A 16 2.49 -12.79 -7.46
CA SER A 16 1.20 -13.46 -7.41
C SER A 16 0.10 -12.51 -6.90
N ILE A 17 -1.05 -12.53 -7.56
CA ILE A 17 -2.24 -11.84 -7.06
C ILE A 17 -2.64 -12.35 -5.67
N ARG A 18 -2.36 -13.62 -5.35
CA ARG A 18 -2.57 -14.19 -4.01
C ARG A 18 -1.72 -13.53 -2.96
N PHE A 19 -0.49 -13.12 -3.28
CA PHE A 19 0.35 -12.38 -2.34
C PHE A 19 -0.33 -11.07 -1.88
N VAL A 20 -0.99 -10.37 -2.80
CA VAL A 20 -1.72 -9.14 -2.47
C VAL A 20 -2.92 -9.44 -1.58
N TYR A 21 -3.75 -10.42 -1.95
CA TYR A 21 -5.01 -10.73 -1.24
C TYR A 21 -4.82 -11.58 0.01
N ASP A 22 -3.86 -12.50 0.01
CA ASP A 22 -3.67 -13.46 1.10
C ASP A 22 -2.58 -13.01 2.10
N THR A 23 -1.76 -12.00 1.74
CA THR A 23 -0.67 -11.52 2.59
C THR A 23 -0.75 -10.02 2.86
N LEU A 24 -0.67 -9.16 1.83
CA LEU A 24 -0.57 -7.70 2.02
C LEU A 24 -1.82 -7.09 2.67
N PHE A 25 -3.00 -7.35 2.13
CA PHE A 25 -4.23 -6.80 2.71
C PHE A 25 -4.54 -7.38 4.09
N PRO A 26 -4.42 -8.70 4.34
CA PRO A 26 -4.56 -9.27 5.67
C PRO A 26 -3.54 -8.71 6.67
N PHE A 27 -2.28 -8.50 6.26
CA PHE A 27 -1.27 -7.88 7.10
C PHE A 27 -1.70 -6.48 7.56
N ALA A 28 -2.09 -5.61 6.63
CA ALA A 28 -2.56 -4.27 6.97
C ALA A 28 -3.78 -4.31 7.90
N ARG A 29 -4.73 -5.22 7.63
CA ARG A 29 -5.92 -5.40 8.46
C ARG A 29 -5.59 -5.86 9.89
N HIS A 30 -4.63 -6.77 10.04
CA HIS A 30 -4.23 -7.29 11.34
C HIS A 30 -3.49 -6.23 12.17
N HIS A 31 -2.66 -5.43 11.53
CA HIS A 31 -1.76 -4.51 12.21
C HIS A 31 -2.31 -3.08 12.38
N VAL A 32 -3.43 -2.71 11.73
CA VAL A 32 -3.94 -1.33 11.77
C VAL A 32 -4.24 -0.84 13.19
N GLY A 33 -4.78 -1.69 14.07
CA GLY A 33 -5.09 -1.30 15.46
C GLY A 33 -3.82 -0.92 16.24
N THR A 34 -2.86 -1.84 16.32
CA THR A 34 -1.57 -1.63 17.00
C THR A 34 -0.76 -0.51 16.36
N PHE A 35 -0.82 -0.37 15.04
CA PHE A 35 -0.16 0.73 14.33
C PHE A 35 -0.72 2.09 14.75
N LEU A 36 -2.05 2.23 14.81
CA LEU A 36 -2.70 3.46 15.27
C LEU A 36 -2.38 3.77 16.74
N GLU A 37 -2.25 2.75 17.60
CA GLU A 37 -1.83 2.94 19.00
C GLU A 37 -0.42 3.53 19.10
N GLY A 38 0.52 2.98 18.35
CA GLY A 38 1.93 3.39 18.39
C GLY A 38 2.24 4.69 17.65
N ALA A 39 1.51 4.99 16.58
CA ALA A 39 1.81 6.08 15.65
C ALA A 39 0.78 7.23 15.67
N TRP A 40 -0.16 7.25 16.63
CA TRP A 40 -1.25 8.24 16.65
C TRP A 40 -0.77 9.70 16.67
N GLY A 41 0.36 9.98 17.32
CA GLY A 41 0.95 11.32 17.36
C GLY A 41 1.74 11.74 16.13
N ASP A 42 1.91 10.83 15.13
CA ASP A 42 2.64 11.15 13.91
C ASP A 42 1.79 12.04 12.99
N ALA A 43 2.35 13.18 12.59
CA ALA A 43 1.67 14.13 11.72
C ALA A 43 1.25 13.52 10.37
N ALA A 44 2.06 12.59 9.83
CA ALA A 44 1.72 11.93 8.57
C ALA A 44 0.58 10.91 8.74
N VAL A 45 0.43 10.30 9.92
CA VAL A 45 -0.72 9.45 10.26
C VAL A 45 -1.96 10.32 10.46
N GLN A 46 -1.84 11.45 11.16
CA GLN A 46 -2.96 12.37 11.34
C GLN A 46 -3.47 12.93 10.02
N SER A 47 -2.59 13.21 9.06
CA SER A 47 -3.00 13.61 7.70
C SER A 47 -3.86 12.55 7.00
N ASP A 48 -3.54 11.25 7.16
CA ASP A 48 -4.38 10.19 6.61
C ASP A 48 -5.72 10.08 7.36
N VAL A 49 -5.70 10.27 8.69
CA VAL A 49 -6.93 10.29 9.52
C VAL A 49 -7.84 11.44 9.12
N ASP A 50 -7.28 12.61 8.84
CA ASP A 50 -8.05 13.76 8.35
C ASP A 50 -8.68 13.47 6.98
N ALA A 51 -7.94 12.85 6.06
CA ALA A 51 -8.47 12.43 4.76
C ALA A 51 -9.59 11.36 4.91
N LEU A 52 -9.45 10.43 5.85
CA LEU A 52 -10.51 9.45 6.17
C LEU A 52 -11.75 10.12 6.76
N ARG A 53 -11.56 11.12 7.63
CA ARG A 53 -12.66 11.89 8.23
C ARG A 53 -13.43 12.67 7.18
N GLU A 54 -12.72 13.35 6.28
CA GLU A 54 -13.33 14.09 5.17
C GLU A 54 -14.13 13.15 4.27
N GLN A 55 -13.55 12.00 3.90
CA GLN A 55 -14.23 10.99 3.11
C GLN A 55 -15.48 10.45 3.81
N ALA A 56 -15.41 10.15 5.11
CA ALA A 56 -16.57 9.69 5.87
C ALA A 56 -17.71 10.72 5.92
N GLY A 57 -17.35 12.01 6.04
CA GLY A 57 -18.33 13.11 5.95
C GLY A 57 -18.99 13.20 4.58
N GLN A 58 -18.21 13.05 3.50
CA GLN A 58 -18.74 13.02 2.13
C GLN A 58 -19.63 11.80 1.91
N ASP A 59 -19.21 10.62 2.36
CA ASP A 59 -20.01 9.39 2.28
C ASP A 59 -21.39 9.57 2.93
N LEU A 60 -21.42 10.18 4.12
CA LEU A 60 -22.67 10.45 4.81
C LEU A 60 -23.55 11.44 4.02
N ALA A 61 -22.97 12.49 3.45
CA ALA A 61 -23.68 13.45 2.61
C ALA A 61 -24.26 12.81 1.34
N ASP A 62 -23.56 11.81 0.80
CA ASP A 62 -23.97 11.02 -0.37
C ASP A 62 -24.97 9.89 -0.02
N GLY A 63 -25.38 9.78 1.25
CA GLY A 63 -26.37 8.80 1.72
C GLY A 63 -25.79 7.44 2.11
N VAL A 64 -24.48 7.30 2.23
CA VAL A 64 -23.81 6.08 2.75
C VAL A 64 -23.82 6.13 4.27
N THR A 65 -24.97 5.76 4.87
CA THR A 65 -25.23 5.96 6.30
C THR A 65 -24.54 4.95 7.22
N ASP A 66 -24.02 3.86 6.68
CA ASP A 66 -23.27 2.83 7.41
C ASP A 66 -21.78 3.11 7.48
N ALA A 67 -21.28 4.18 6.81
CA ALA A 67 -19.89 4.60 6.90
C ALA A 67 -19.57 5.11 8.32
N PRO A 68 -18.66 4.46 9.08
CA PRO A 68 -18.31 4.91 10.41
C PRO A 68 -17.69 6.30 10.38
N GLN A 69 -18.26 7.24 11.14
CA GLN A 69 -17.80 8.61 11.22
C GLN A 69 -16.60 8.72 12.18
N ILE A 70 -15.67 9.61 11.85
CA ILE A 70 -14.47 9.86 12.68
C ILE A 70 -14.64 11.26 13.28
N PRO A 71 -14.85 11.38 14.61
CA PRO A 71 -15.04 12.68 15.24
C PRO A 71 -13.78 13.55 15.16
N ALA A 72 -13.97 14.85 14.99
CA ALA A 72 -12.86 15.82 15.02
C ALA A 72 -12.39 16.09 16.47
N ASP A 73 -13.33 16.00 17.40
CA ASP A 73 -13.11 16.27 18.82
C ASP A 73 -13.20 14.97 19.63
N GLY A 74 -12.52 14.92 20.76
CA GLY A 74 -12.55 13.78 21.67
C GLY A 74 -11.16 13.36 22.13
N SER A 75 -11.14 12.31 22.97
CA SER A 75 -9.86 11.76 23.41
C SER A 75 -9.16 10.98 22.28
N PRO A 76 -7.83 10.84 22.35
CA PRO A 76 -7.10 10.00 21.41
C PRO A 76 -7.66 8.56 21.28
N GLU A 77 -8.19 7.99 22.36
CA GLU A 77 -8.80 6.65 22.34
C GLU A 77 -10.04 6.60 21.45
N VAL A 78 -10.91 7.62 21.58
CA VAL A 78 -12.14 7.73 20.75
C VAL A 78 -11.75 7.90 19.28
N GLY A 79 -10.78 8.78 18.99
CA GLY A 79 -10.28 9.01 17.64
C GLY A 79 -9.71 7.74 17.00
N ARG A 80 -8.86 6.99 17.74
CA ARG A 80 -8.29 5.72 17.26
C ARG A 80 -9.34 4.67 17.00
N ALA A 81 -10.29 4.49 17.93
CA ALA A 81 -11.36 3.50 17.78
C ALA A 81 -12.25 3.80 16.58
N ALA A 82 -12.62 5.06 16.39
CA ALA A 82 -13.42 5.49 15.24
C ALA A 82 -12.67 5.34 13.92
N THR A 83 -11.38 5.69 13.87
CA THR A 83 -10.52 5.51 12.71
C THR A 83 -10.38 4.02 12.37
N LEU A 84 -10.14 3.17 13.36
CA LEU A 84 -10.07 1.72 13.17
C LEU A 84 -11.36 1.17 12.58
N ALA A 85 -12.51 1.56 13.12
CA ALA A 85 -13.81 1.13 12.62
C ALA A 85 -14.02 1.55 11.16
N ASN A 86 -13.69 2.80 10.82
CA ASN A 86 -13.81 3.32 9.45
C ASN A 86 -12.88 2.56 8.48
N VAL A 87 -11.61 2.37 8.85
CA VAL A 87 -10.62 1.66 8.03
C VAL A 87 -11.06 0.21 7.76
N LEU A 88 -11.53 -0.50 8.79
CA LEU A 88 -12.00 -1.87 8.63
C LEU A 88 -13.26 -1.96 7.77
N TRP A 89 -14.18 -0.99 7.91
CA TRP A 89 -15.36 -0.89 7.06
C TRP A 89 -14.98 -0.64 5.60
N GLN A 90 -14.05 0.28 5.33
CA GLN A 90 -13.55 0.55 3.98
C GLN A 90 -12.87 -0.68 3.36
N MET A 91 -12.07 -1.41 4.14
CA MET A 91 -11.43 -2.66 3.68
C MET A 91 -12.47 -3.74 3.36
N ASN A 92 -13.55 -3.85 4.14
CA ASN A 92 -14.63 -4.81 3.87
C ASN A 92 -15.42 -4.46 2.60
N SER A 93 -15.47 -3.18 2.25
CA SER A 93 -16.17 -2.65 1.07
C SER A 93 -15.26 -2.48 -0.15
N ASP A 94 -14.03 -3.02 -0.11
CA ASP A 94 -13.00 -2.91 -1.17
C ASP A 94 -12.77 -1.46 -1.66
N ARG A 95 -12.82 -0.50 -0.74
CA ARG A 95 -12.63 0.91 -1.07
C ARG A 95 -11.14 1.23 -1.27
N LYS A 96 -10.86 2.27 -2.07
CA LYS A 96 -9.51 2.70 -2.43
C LYS A 96 -9.32 4.19 -2.22
N THR A 97 -9.71 4.69 -1.04
CA THR A 97 -9.62 6.12 -0.70
C THR A 97 -8.19 6.53 -0.37
N THR A 98 -7.89 7.82 -0.47
CA THR A 98 -6.56 8.36 -0.23
C THR A 98 -6.06 8.06 1.19
N GLY A 99 -6.87 8.32 2.21
CA GLY A 99 -6.50 8.07 3.61
C GLY A 99 -6.27 6.58 3.89
N LEU A 100 -7.12 5.68 3.36
CA LEU A 100 -6.94 4.24 3.48
C LEU A 100 -5.62 3.78 2.84
N LYS A 101 -5.33 4.19 1.60
CA LYS A 101 -4.08 3.87 0.91
C LYS A 101 -2.86 4.41 1.67
N GLY A 102 -2.96 5.61 2.25
CA GLY A 102 -1.91 6.23 3.06
C GLY A 102 -1.57 5.41 4.30
N LEU A 103 -2.57 5.01 5.07
CA LEU A 103 -2.39 4.16 6.26
C LEU A 103 -1.86 2.77 5.88
N GLN A 104 -2.45 2.11 4.89
CA GLN A 104 -1.96 0.82 4.41
C GLN A 104 -0.48 0.89 4.00
N GLY A 105 -0.09 1.91 3.24
CA GLY A 105 1.30 2.11 2.84
C GLY A 105 2.26 2.27 4.01
N LYS A 106 1.85 2.94 5.09
CA LYS A 106 2.65 3.10 6.31
C LYS A 106 2.76 1.78 7.09
N ILE A 107 1.67 1.03 7.19
CA ILE A 107 1.65 -0.29 7.84
C ILE A 107 2.54 -1.28 7.08
N TRP A 108 2.44 -1.33 5.75
CA TRP A 108 3.31 -2.17 4.92
C TRP A 108 4.78 -1.77 5.05
N ARG A 109 5.08 -0.47 5.06
CA ARG A 109 6.45 0.01 5.29
C ARG A 109 7.00 -0.52 6.62
N HIS A 110 6.19 -0.47 7.69
CA HIS A 110 6.59 -1.01 8.99
C HIS A 110 6.87 -2.52 8.88
N GLY A 111 5.97 -3.30 8.29
CA GLY A 111 6.15 -4.74 8.11
C GLY A 111 7.37 -5.11 7.27
N TYR A 112 7.61 -4.40 6.17
CA TYR A 112 8.80 -4.62 5.34
C TYR A 112 10.10 -4.24 6.06
N THR A 113 10.13 -3.13 6.79
CA THR A 113 11.34 -2.69 7.49
C THR A 113 11.65 -3.51 8.74
N SER A 114 10.64 -4.08 9.40
CA SER A 114 10.82 -5.03 10.51
C SER A 114 11.19 -6.44 10.04
N GLY A 115 11.01 -6.75 8.74
CA GLY A 115 11.22 -8.08 8.20
C GLY A 115 10.03 -9.04 8.40
N GLU A 116 8.91 -8.55 8.92
CA GLU A 116 7.67 -9.34 9.05
C GLU A 116 6.98 -9.58 7.69
N LEU A 117 7.22 -8.67 6.72
CA LEU A 117 6.81 -8.83 5.34
C LEU A 117 8.04 -9.04 4.46
N LEU A 118 7.92 -9.99 3.52
CA LEU A 118 8.83 -10.14 2.38
C LEU A 118 7.99 -10.08 1.11
N GLY A 119 8.46 -9.31 0.12
CA GLY A 119 7.79 -9.18 -1.17
C GLY A 119 7.94 -10.44 -1.99
N HIS A 120 6.84 -11.09 -2.32
CA HIS A 120 6.84 -12.22 -3.24
C HIS A 120 7.13 -11.73 -4.68
N ILE A 121 8.02 -12.41 -5.37
CA ILE A 121 8.37 -12.17 -6.78
C ILE A 121 8.46 -13.53 -7.49
N TYR A 122 7.85 -13.65 -8.67
CA TYR A 122 7.97 -14.88 -9.46
C TYR A 122 9.42 -15.19 -9.83
N ASP A 123 9.75 -16.47 -9.93
CA ASP A 123 11.13 -16.97 -10.12
C ASP A 123 11.80 -16.47 -11.41
N ASP A 124 11.03 -16.16 -12.43
CA ASP A 124 11.50 -15.68 -13.74
C ASP A 124 11.71 -14.16 -13.81
N VAL A 125 11.21 -13.40 -12.84
CA VAL A 125 11.26 -11.92 -12.85
C VAL A 125 12.68 -11.42 -12.66
N GLU A 126 13.38 -11.86 -11.62
CA GLU A 126 14.77 -11.42 -11.38
C GLU A 126 15.69 -11.73 -12.57
N PRO A 127 15.74 -12.98 -13.11
CA PRO A 127 16.53 -13.27 -14.28
C PRO A 127 16.17 -12.42 -15.51
N ALA A 128 14.89 -12.13 -15.73
CA ALA A 128 14.44 -11.28 -16.82
C ALA A 128 14.92 -9.82 -16.62
N LEU A 129 14.78 -9.26 -15.42
CA LEU A 129 15.25 -7.92 -15.11
C LEU A 129 16.77 -7.77 -15.33
N LEU A 130 17.55 -8.78 -14.92
CA LEU A 130 19.00 -8.82 -15.13
C LEU A 130 19.34 -8.87 -16.63
N ALA A 131 18.66 -9.71 -17.41
CA ALA A 131 18.88 -9.80 -18.85
C ALA A 131 18.55 -8.48 -19.58
N TRP A 132 17.45 -7.81 -19.20
CA TRP A 132 17.07 -6.51 -19.77
C TRP A 132 18.06 -5.40 -19.38
N ARG A 133 18.54 -5.37 -18.13
CA ARG A 133 19.61 -4.47 -17.72
C ARG A 133 20.87 -4.65 -18.60
N ASP A 134 21.32 -5.89 -18.82
CA ASP A 134 22.50 -6.21 -19.63
C ASP A 134 22.28 -5.83 -21.10
N ALA A 135 21.06 -5.95 -21.60
CA ALA A 135 20.65 -5.46 -22.92
C ALA A 135 20.43 -3.92 -22.96
N ARG A 136 20.63 -3.20 -21.87
CA ARG A 136 20.37 -1.75 -21.73
C ARG A 136 18.93 -1.35 -22.09
N THR A 137 17.98 -2.22 -21.80
CA THR A 137 16.54 -1.98 -22.00
C THR A 137 15.94 -1.54 -20.67
N PRO A 138 15.50 -0.29 -20.52
CA PRO A 138 14.90 0.18 -19.27
C PRO A 138 13.58 -0.52 -19.01
N VAL A 139 13.37 -0.89 -17.75
CA VAL A 139 12.14 -1.51 -17.27
C VAL A 139 11.45 -0.56 -16.28
N SER A 140 10.16 -0.36 -16.47
CA SER A 140 9.32 0.46 -15.59
C SER A 140 8.14 -0.37 -15.07
N ILE A 141 7.63 0.03 -13.93
CA ILE A 141 6.47 -0.60 -13.29
C ILE A 141 5.25 0.34 -13.44
N TYR A 142 4.10 -0.24 -13.72
CA TYR A 142 2.80 0.41 -13.67
C TYR A 142 1.82 -0.46 -12.89
N SER A 143 1.19 0.09 -11.85
CA SER A 143 0.19 -0.61 -11.03
C SER A 143 -0.72 0.41 -10.35
N SER A 144 -1.95 0.01 -10.03
CA SER A 144 -2.89 0.82 -9.23
C SER A 144 -2.45 1.05 -7.78
N GLY A 145 -1.41 0.34 -7.31
CA GLY A 145 -0.74 0.56 -6.03
C GLY A 145 0.13 1.82 -6.08
N SER A 146 0.18 2.60 -4.99
CA SER A 146 1.01 3.80 -4.95
C SER A 146 2.48 3.49 -5.27
N VAL A 147 3.18 4.43 -5.92
CA VAL A 147 4.63 4.32 -6.20
C VAL A 147 5.43 3.93 -4.96
N ALA A 148 5.04 4.43 -3.78
CA ALA A 148 5.68 4.06 -2.52
C ALA A 148 5.51 2.57 -2.18
N ALA A 149 4.30 2.03 -2.35
CA ALA A 149 4.02 0.60 -2.11
C ALA A 149 4.73 -0.29 -3.15
N GLN A 150 4.75 0.11 -4.41
CA GLN A 150 5.49 -0.57 -5.47
C GLN A 150 6.98 -0.69 -5.11
N LYS A 151 7.61 0.41 -4.68
CA LYS A 151 9.02 0.42 -4.28
C LYS A 151 9.30 -0.44 -3.06
N LEU A 152 8.38 -0.50 -2.10
CA LEU A 152 8.52 -1.37 -0.92
C LEU A 152 8.57 -2.84 -1.33
N LEU A 153 7.66 -3.28 -2.21
CA LEU A 153 7.59 -4.64 -2.72
C LEU A 153 8.92 -5.08 -3.33
N PHE A 154 9.45 -4.30 -4.28
CA PHE A 154 10.68 -4.63 -4.98
C PHE A 154 11.94 -4.47 -4.12
N ARG A 155 11.94 -3.51 -3.17
CA ARG A 155 13.08 -3.30 -2.26
C ARG A 155 13.25 -4.41 -1.25
N HIS A 156 12.14 -4.94 -0.74
CA HIS A 156 12.11 -5.94 0.31
C HIS A 156 11.62 -7.29 -0.24
N SER A 157 11.99 -7.62 -1.47
CA SER A 157 11.59 -8.88 -2.07
C SER A 157 12.36 -10.07 -1.48
N GLU A 158 11.78 -11.25 -1.57
CA GLU A 158 12.46 -12.50 -1.22
C GLU A 158 13.73 -12.79 -2.06
N ARG A 159 13.91 -12.03 -3.16
CA ARG A 159 15.10 -12.05 -4.02
C ARG A 159 16.10 -10.92 -3.70
N GLY A 160 15.88 -10.19 -2.58
CA GLY A 160 16.66 -9.01 -2.23
C GLY A 160 16.11 -7.72 -2.85
N ASP A 161 16.94 -6.67 -2.88
CA ASP A 161 16.53 -5.36 -3.43
C ASP A 161 16.64 -5.35 -4.96
N LEU A 162 15.49 -5.42 -5.63
CA LEU A 162 15.37 -5.36 -7.10
C LEU A 162 15.17 -3.93 -7.62
N THR A 163 15.06 -2.92 -6.76
CA THR A 163 14.81 -1.53 -7.19
C THR A 163 15.91 -0.96 -8.09
N PRO A 164 17.21 -1.34 -7.97
CA PRO A 164 18.26 -0.89 -8.89
C PRO A 164 18.10 -1.37 -10.34
N LEU A 165 17.25 -2.38 -10.57
CA LEU A 165 16.97 -2.93 -11.90
C LEU A 165 15.78 -2.24 -12.59
N LEU A 166 15.09 -1.34 -11.88
CA LEU A 166 13.87 -0.67 -12.34
C LEU A 166 14.12 0.83 -12.55
N ALA A 167 13.75 1.32 -13.74
CA ALA A 167 14.03 2.71 -14.14
C ALA A 167 12.99 3.69 -13.59
N SER A 168 11.70 3.31 -13.55
CA SER A 168 10.61 4.20 -13.15
C SER A 168 9.41 3.42 -12.60
N TYR A 169 8.54 4.13 -11.90
CA TYR A 169 7.30 3.61 -11.31
C TYR A 169 6.17 4.57 -11.60
N PHE A 170 5.01 4.04 -11.96
CA PHE A 170 3.80 4.80 -12.27
C PHE A 170 2.58 4.20 -11.55
N ASP A 171 1.65 5.05 -11.07
CA ASP A 171 0.34 4.72 -10.49
C ASP A 171 -0.79 5.53 -11.12
#